data_fd024909fe615f011dcc3879c99f96f0
#
_entry.id   fd024909fe615f011dcc3879c99f96f0
#
_cell.length_a   1.000
_cell.length_b   1.000
_cell.length_c   1.000
_cell.angle_alpha   90.00
_cell.angle_beta   90.00
_cell.angle_gamma   90.00
#
_symmetry.space_group_name_H-M   'P 1'
#
loop_
_entity.id
_entity.type
_entity.pdbx_description
1 polymer ?
#
loop_
_entity_poly.entity_id
_entity_poly.type
_entity_poly.pdbx_seq_one_letter_code
_entity_poly.pdbx_strand_id
1 'polypeptide(L)'
;VSLQTIRQDQPGIKRNNMPKNLIDEVISASPNRRSFLKTIGAATAGVTALSMAGLTPASAQTTTEVEVLKFALNLEYLEAEFYTYAVYGFGIEKFGFGISGGANGANPAEGGTTTGGKKVYFDGNVTTNLSSEAAAEIGTDERAHVALLRSALGSQAIAKPNINLNALGFGFGSDVEFLKLGRIFEDIGVSAYGGAAGLLTTPAIITTAARILATEAQHVSGLRTLISYLNLPTTALDGADLIPPPSGQQQQIFSVNMANGLPATRTPGEVLYLAFGGKANVTQGGFFPSGVNGAITTSSGPATAANLT
;
A
#
# COMPACT_ATOMS: atom_id res chain seq x y z
N VAL A 1 9.18 43.29 -26.56
CA VAL A 1 7.84 42.99 -27.10
C VAL A 1 7.08 42.31 -25.96
N SER A 2 6.04 43.01 -25.47
CA SER A 2 5.31 42.77 -24.24
C SER A 2 4.44 41.50 -24.30
N LEU A 3 4.46 40.65 -23.27
CA LEU A 3 3.63 39.48 -23.03
C LEU A 3 2.19 39.83 -22.54
N GLN A 4 1.60 40.89 -23.03
CA GLN A 4 0.30 41.38 -22.56
C GLN A 4 -0.89 41.18 -23.53
N THR A 5 -0.78 40.37 -24.59
CA THR A 5 -1.84 40.27 -25.60
C THR A 5 -2.29 38.83 -25.87
N ILE A 6 -2.36 37.95 -24.87
CA ILE A 6 -3.12 36.68 -25.01
C ILE A 6 -3.98 36.50 -23.75
N ARG A 7 -4.94 37.40 -23.58
CA ARG A 7 -6.06 37.24 -22.66
C ARG A 7 -7.33 37.86 -23.27
N GLN A 8 -7.77 37.29 -24.38
CA GLN A 8 -9.17 37.49 -24.78
C GLN A 8 -9.64 36.27 -25.53
N ASP A 9 -10.88 35.84 -25.17
CA ASP A 9 -11.72 34.86 -25.81
C ASP A 9 -11.44 33.38 -25.58
N GLN A 10 -11.58 32.95 -24.29
CA GLN A 10 -12.16 31.64 -23.99
C GLN A 10 -13.61 31.89 -23.49
N PRO A 11 -14.63 31.31 -24.12
CA PRO A 11 -16.00 31.43 -23.62
C PRO A 11 -16.08 30.75 -22.26
N GLY A 12 -16.47 31.53 -21.23
CA GLY A 12 -16.62 31.05 -19.87
C GLY A 12 -17.54 29.84 -19.82
N ILE A 13 -17.02 28.70 -19.42
CA ILE A 13 -17.81 27.53 -19.03
C ILE A 13 -18.64 27.97 -17.83
N LYS A 14 -19.90 28.33 -18.07
CA LYS A 14 -20.86 28.60 -17.00
C LYS A 14 -21.05 27.31 -16.21
N ARG A 15 -20.67 27.30 -14.94
CA ARG A 15 -20.81 26.19 -13.96
C ARG A 15 -22.28 25.78 -13.68
N ASN A 16 -23.22 26.16 -14.52
CA ASN A 16 -24.66 26.06 -14.21
C ASN A 16 -25.47 25.07 -15.05
N ASN A 17 -24.85 24.07 -15.69
CA ASN A 17 -25.62 23.08 -16.46
C ASN A 17 -25.13 21.64 -16.24
N MET A 18 -24.74 21.26 -15.06
CA MET A 18 -24.80 19.83 -14.68
C MET A 18 -26.20 19.54 -14.13
N PRO A 19 -26.87 18.49 -14.60
CA PRO A 19 -28.16 18.10 -14.06
C PRO A 19 -27.98 17.85 -12.54
N LYS A 20 -28.73 18.55 -11.70
CA LYS A 20 -28.68 18.38 -10.23
C LYS A 20 -28.89 16.92 -9.82
N ASN A 21 -29.57 16.14 -10.63
CA ASN A 21 -29.89 14.73 -10.39
C ASN A 21 -28.64 13.80 -10.40
N LEU A 22 -27.61 14.11 -11.18
CA LEU A 22 -26.42 13.24 -11.25
C LEU A 22 -25.55 13.38 -10.00
N ILE A 23 -25.46 14.59 -9.45
CA ILE A 23 -24.72 14.83 -8.18
C ILE A 23 -25.50 14.26 -7.01
N ASP A 24 -26.82 14.42 -6.98
CA ASP A 24 -27.68 13.85 -5.93
C ASP A 24 -27.72 12.32 -6.01
N GLU A 25 -27.64 11.72 -7.20
CA GLU A 25 -27.55 10.28 -7.41
C GLU A 25 -26.19 9.72 -6.94
N VAL A 26 -25.10 10.40 -7.26
CA VAL A 26 -23.74 10.00 -6.80
C VAL A 26 -23.60 10.16 -5.27
N ILE A 27 -24.17 11.22 -4.69
CA ILE A 27 -24.17 11.43 -3.23
C ILE A 27 -25.09 10.44 -2.52
N SER A 28 -26.24 10.07 -3.10
CA SER A 28 -27.18 9.11 -2.53
C SER A 28 -26.73 7.66 -2.73
N ALA A 29 -25.93 7.36 -3.75
CA ALA A 29 -25.33 6.05 -3.99
C ALA A 29 -24.05 5.79 -3.18
N SER A 30 -23.51 6.79 -2.51
CA SER A 30 -22.38 6.58 -1.58
C SER A 30 -22.85 5.75 -0.40
N PRO A 31 -22.36 4.52 -0.19
CA PRO A 31 -22.68 3.78 1.02
C PRO A 31 -22.24 4.64 2.20
N ASN A 32 -23.21 4.94 3.06
CA ASN A 32 -23.04 5.78 4.23
C ASN A 32 -21.79 5.28 5.00
N ARG A 33 -20.72 6.11 5.12
CA ARG A 33 -19.48 5.77 5.84
C ARG A 33 -19.75 5.15 7.21
N ARG A 34 -20.84 5.56 7.88
CA ARG A 34 -21.31 4.94 9.12
C ARG A 34 -21.86 3.52 8.94
N SER A 35 -22.45 3.18 7.80
CA SER A 35 -22.90 1.81 7.52
C SER A 35 -21.71 0.90 7.19
N PHE A 36 -20.72 1.41 6.44
CA PHE A 36 -19.48 0.68 6.15
C PHE A 36 -18.67 0.42 7.43
N LEU A 37 -18.50 1.44 8.29
CA LEU A 37 -17.84 1.29 9.59
C LEU A 37 -18.64 0.41 10.57
N LYS A 38 -19.98 0.41 10.50
CA LYS A 38 -20.80 -0.53 11.27
C LYS A 38 -20.68 -1.96 10.77
N THR A 39 -20.51 -2.16 9.47
CA THR A 39 -20.31 -3.49 8.89
C THR A 39 -18.92 -4.05 9.25
N ILE A 40 -17.89 -3.22 9.28
CA ILE A 40 -16.55 -3.61 9.77
C ILE A 40 -16.55 -3.76 11.31
N GLY A 41 -17.20 -2.86 12.05
CA GLY A 41 -17.31 -2.94 13.51
C GLY A 41 -18.20 -4.09 14.03
N ALA A 42 -19.11 -4.62 13.22
CA ALA A 42 -19.90 -5.79 13.54
C ALA A 42 -19.17 -7.12 13.25
N ALA A 43 -18.06 -7.09 12.54
CA ALA A 43 -17.21 -8.26 12.28
C ALA A 43 -16.40 -8.71 13.52
N THR A 44 -16.45 -7.96 14.64
CA THR A 44 -15.83 -8.37 15.91
C THR A 44 -16.68 -9.34 16.74
N ALA A 45 -17.91 -9.67 16.31
CA ALA A 45 -18.82 -10.56 17.03
C ALA A 45 -19.39 -11.70 16.18
N GLY A 46 -18.70 -12.10 15.16
CA GLY A 46 -19.12 -13.22 14.32
C GLY A 46 -18.45 -13.14 12.96
N VAL A 47 -17.55 -14.06 12.70
CA VAL A 47 -17.06 -14.33 11.37
C VAL A 47 -18.24 -14.80 10.51
N THR A 48 -19.13 -13.88 10.16
CA THR A 48 -19.98 -14.09 9.00
C THR A 48 -19.06 -13.86 7.80
N ALA A 49 -18.65 -14.98 7.22
CA ALA A 49 -17.98 -15.04 5.95
C ALA A 49 -18.47 -13.91 5.05
N LEU A 50 -17.59 -12.88 4.85
CA LEU A 50 -17.62 -12.18 3.60
C LEU A 50 -17.43 -13.31 2.60
N SER A 51 -18.51 -13.76 2.01
CA SER A 51 -18.46 -14.70 0.89
C SER A 51 -17.77 -13.93 -0.23
N MET A 52 -16.45 -13.94 -0.20
CA MET A 52 -15.61 -13.57 -1.32
C MET A 52 -15.92 -14.60 -2.37
N ALA A 53 -16.93 -14.31 -3.20
CA ALA A 53 -17.34 -15.17 -4.29
C ALA A 53 -16.10 -15.45 -5.14
N GLY A 54 -15.54 -16.65 -4.99
CA GLY A 54 -14.43 -17.13 -5.80
C GLY A 54 -13.15 -17.57 -5.09
N LEU A 55 -12.94 -17.28 -3.79
CA LEU A 55 -11.79 -17.85 -3.08
C LEU A 55 -12.16 -19.24 -2.56
N THR A 56 -11.64 -20.26 -3.21
CA THR A 56 -11.68 -21.63 -2.67
C THR A 56 -10.74 -21.74 -1.46
N PRO A 57 -11.10 -22.54 -0.43
CA PRO A 57 -10.19 -22.82 0.69
C PRO A 57 -8.82 -23.31 0.20
N ALA A 58 -7.80 -23.11 1.00
CA ALA A 58 -6.38 -23.37 0.73
C ALA A 58 -6.02 -24.72 0.05
N SER A 59 -6.95 -25.67 -0.04
CA SER A 59 -6.75 -27.00 -0.65
C SER A 59 -6.51 -27.00 -2.17
N ALA A 60 -6.73 -25.88 -2.87
CA ALA A 60 -6.49 -25.77 -4.31
C ALA A 60 -5.23 -24.96 -4.68
N GLN A 61 -4.49 -24.46 -3.69
CA GLN A 61 -3.30 -23.65 -3.91
C GLN A 61 -2.05 -24.52 -4.05
N THR A 62 -1.14 -24.17 -4.98
CA THR A 62 0.19 -24.78 -5.05
C THR A 62 1.05 -24.30 -3.87
N THR A 63 2.08 -25.08 -3.51
CA THR A 63 3.03 -24.68 -2.47
C THR A 63 3.67 -23.34 -2.77
N THR A 64 3.98 -23.06 -4.04
CA THR A 64 4.56 -21.79 -4.47
C THR A 64 3.60 -20.62 -4.25
N GLU A 65 2.32 -20.75 -4.62
CA GLU A 65 1.31 -19.71 -4.41
C GLU A 65 1.12 -19.41 -2.94
N VAL A 66 1.08 -20.42 -2.08
CA VAL A 66 0.99 -20.25 -0.63
C VAL A 66 2.15 -19.42 -0.09
N GLU A 67 3.38 -19.71 -0.52
CA GLU A 67 4.55 -18.94 -0.06
C GLU A 67 4.57 -17.52 -0.61
N VAL A 68 4.09 -17.29 -1.84
CA VAL A 68 3.89 -15.94 -2.39
C VAL A 68 2.85 -15.16 -1.59
N LEU A 69 1.72 -15.77 -1.24
CA LEU A 69 0.70 -15.12 -0.40
C LEU A 69 1.21 -14.82 1.02
N LYS A 70 2.02 -15.72 1.62
CA LYS A 70 2.69 -15.45 2.90
C LYS A 70 3.68 -14.29 2.79
N PHE A 71 4.43 -14.25 1.70
CA PHE A 71 5.36 -13.16 1.43
C PHE A 71 4.59 -11.82 1.32
N ALA A 72 3.54 -11.76 0.52
CA ALA A 72 2.68 -10.58 0.41
C ALA A 72 2.12 -10.17 1.79
N LEU A 73 1.62 -11.12 2.59
CA LEU A 73 1.06 -10.83 3.91
C LEU A 73 2.08 -10.16 4.88
N ASN A 74 3.39 -10.45 4.76
CA ASN A 74 4.38 -9.70 5.55
C ASN A 74 4.44 -8.21 5.15
N LEU A 75 4.34 -7.92 3.85
CA LEU A 75 4.38 -6.55 3.34
C LEU A 75 3.10 -5.79 3.73
N GLU A 76 1.94 -6.41 3.57
CA GLU A 76 0.66 -5.83 3.97
C GLU A 76 0.59 -5.54 5.49
N TYR A 77 1.20 -6.39 6.33
CA TYR A 77 1.35 -6.07 7.74
C TYR A 77 2.18 -4.81 7.97
N LEU A 78 3.25 -4.60 7.20
CA LEU A 78 4.09 -3.41 7.30
C LEU A 78 3.32 -2.15 6.93
N GLU A 79 2.61 -2.17 5.81
CA GLU A 79 1.82 -1.05 5.29
C GLU A 79 0.63 -0.75 6.20
N ALA A 80 -0.14 -1.77 6.58
CA ALA A 80 -1.26 -1.61 7.52
C ALA A 80 -0.83 -1.02 8.86
N GLU A 81 0.32 -1.44 9.41
CA GLU A 81 0.89 -0.86 10.64
C GLU A 81 1.33 0.59 10.43
N PHE A 82 2.00 0.89 9.32
CA PHE A 82 2.46 2.24 9.02
C PHE A 82 1.31 3.25 8.99
N TYR A 83 0.29 2.99 8.18
CA TYR A 83 -0.85 3.89 8.06
C TYR A 83 -1.69 3.93 9.33
N THR A 84 -1.86 2.80 10.03
CA THR A 84 -2.61 2.75 11.29
C THR A 84 -1.92 3.57 12.37
N TYR A 85 -0.59 3.44 12.53
CA TYR A 85 0.17 4.27 13.46
C TYR A 85 0.13 5.75 13.08
N ALA A 86 0.29 6.07 11.78
CA ALA A 86 0.28 7.47 11.33
C ALA A 86 -1.02 8.19 11.68
N VAL A 87 -2.16 7.51 11.54
CA VAL A 87 -3.48 8.11 11.79
C VAL A 87 -3.87 8.04 13.27
N TYR A 88 -3.62 6.91 13.94
CA TYR A 88 -4.20 6.61 15.25
C TYR A 88 -3.16 6.54 16.39
N GLY A 89 -1.88 6.27 16.08
CA GLY A 89 -0.80 6.14 17.06
C GLY A 89 -0.73 4.76 17.74
N PHE A 90 -1.38 3.75 17.17
CA PHE A 90 -1.37 2.37 17.65
C PHE A 90 -1.50 1.38 16.49
N GLY A 91 -1.26 0.08 16.74
CA GLY A 91 -1.23 -0.96 15.71
C GLY A 91 -2.60 -1.53 15.34
N ILE A 92 -2.62 -2.35 14.27
CA ILE A 92 -3.85 -2.91 13.67
C ILE A 92 -4.63 -3.85 14.59
N GLU A 93 -3.98 -4.44 15.59
CA GLU A 93 -4.62 -5.30 16.59
C GLU A 93 -5.69 -4.56 17.40
N LYS A 94 -5.60 -3.26 17.55
CA LYS A 94 -6.60 -2.42 18.21
C LYS A 94 -7.91 -2.31 17.41
N PHE A 95 -7.87 -2.61 16.13
CA PHE A 95 -9.04 -2.73 15.26
C PHE A 95 -9.56 -4.17 15.16
N GLY A 96 -8.98 -5.11 15.92
CA GLY A 96 -9.37 -6.52 15.92
C GLY A 96 -8.83 -7.33 14.75
N PHE A 97 -7.85 -6.79 13.99
CA PHE A 97 -7.17 -7.56 12.95
C PHE A 97 -6.27 -8.62 13.57
N GLY A 98 -6.32 -9.83 13.01
CA GLY A 98 -5.53 -10.95 13.51
C GLY A 98 -4.04 -10.78 13.22
N ILE A 99 -3.21 -10.95 14.24
CA ILE A 99 -1.75 -10.85 14.13
C ILE A 99 -1.00 -12.12 14.52
N SER A 100 -1.66 -13.13 15.08
CA SER A 100 -1.07 -14.46 15.34
C SER A 100 -1.15 -15.36 14.11
N GLY A 101 -0.40 -16.46 14.09
CA GLY A 101 -0.49 -17.47 13.02
C GLY A 101 -1.83 -18.23 13.02
N GLY A 102 -2.18 -18.83 11.88
CA GLY A 102 -3.40 -19.60 11.69
C GLY A 102 -4.65 -18.77 11.39
N ALA A 103 -5.77 -19.45 11.11
CA ALA A 103 -6.99 -18.83 10.62
C ALA A 103 -7.59 -17.77 11.57
N ASN A 104 -7.53 -18.00 12.86
CA ASN A 104 -8.21 -17.14 13.83
C ASN A 104 -7.41 -15.93 14.28
N GLY A 105 -6.10 -15.91 14.12
CA GLY A 105 -5.18 -14.77 14.30
C GLY A 105 -5.42 -13.77 15.42
N ALA A 106 -6.35 -14.07 16.32
CA ALA A 106 -6.89 -13.10 17.28
C ALA A 106 -6.08 -12.98 18.58
N ASN A 107 -5.03 -13.82 18.76
CA ASN A 107 -4.18 -13.73 19.96
C ASN A 107 -3.04 -12.72 19.73
N PRO A 108 -3.12 -11.49 20.25
CA PRO A 108 -2.06 -10.49 20.06
C PRO A 108 -0.74 -10.87 20.74
N ALA A 109 -0.74 -11.83 21.67
CA ALA A 109 0.48 -12.29 22.32
C ALA A 109 1.37 -13.16 21.42
N GLU A 110 0.85 -13.66 20.29
CA GLU A 110 1.55 -14.54 19.36
C GLU A 110 1.99 -13.85 18.07
N GLY A 111 1.67 -12.57 17.91
CA GLY A 111 2.13 -11.73 16.80
C GLY A 111 3.38 -10.95 17.14
N GLY A 112 4.15 -10.57 16.14
CA GLY A 112 5.32 -9.70 16.30
C GLY A 112 4.93 -8.31 16.78
N THR A 113 5.88 -7.64 17.42
CA THR A 113 5.73 -6.27 17.90
C THR A 113 6.04 -5.27 16.82
N THR A 114 5.34 -4.12 16.83
CA THR A 114 5.65 -2.97 15.98
C THR A 114 6.28 -1.87 16.84
N THR A 115 7.42 -1.35 16.38
CA THR A 115 8.18 -0.28 17.03
C THR A 115 8.39 0.90 16.08
N GLY A 116 8.73 2.08 16.62
CA GLY A 116 9.09 3.26 15.83
C GLY A 116 7.91 4.01 15.19
N GLY A 117 6.69 3.47 15.25
CA GLY A 117 5.49 4.16 14.78
C GLY A 117 4.95 5.15 15.81
N LYS A 118 4.39 6.24 15.32
CA LYS A 118 3.66 7.23 16.13
C LYS A 118 2.63 7.94 15.29
N LYS A 119 1.67 8.61 15.95
CA LYS A 119 0.70 9.44 15.25
C LYS A 119 1.41 10.60 14.54
N VAL A 120 1.05 10.83 13.28
CA VAL A 120 1.50 11.98 12.49
C VAL A 120 0.59 13.18 12.82
N TYR A 121 1.18 14.33 13.00
CA TYR A 121 0.44 15.57 13.05
C TYR A 121 0.34 16.13 11.62
N PHE A 122 -0.85 16.02 11.03
CA PHE A 122 -1.17 16.62 9.74
C PHE A 122 -1.57 18.08 9.98
N ASP A 123 -0.68 19.02 9.69
CA ASP A 123 -0.80 20.42 10.11
C ASP A 123 -1.75 21.27 9.26
N GLY A 124 -2.37 20.66 8.24
CA GLY A 124 -3.32 21.35 7.36
C GLY A 124 -2.70 22.37 6.39
N ASN A 125 -1.39 22.61 6.47
CA ASN A 125 -0.70 23.51 5.54
C ASN A 125 -0.49 22.87 4.17
N VAL A 126 -0.53 21.55 4.12
CA VAL A 126 -0.42 20.78 2.90
C VAL A 126 -1.83 20.56 2.37
N THR A 127 -2.34 21.54 1.60
CA THR A 127 -3.60 21.42 0.87
C THR A 127 -4.70 20.66 1.62
N THR A 128 -5.14 21.24 2.74
CA THR A 128 -6.37 20.85 3.45
C THR A 128 -6.59 19.36 3.64
N ASN A 129 -6.39 18.81 4.78
CA ASN A 129 -6.81 17.47 5.24
C ASN A 129 -6.59 16.28 4.25
N LEU A 130 -6.19 16.55 2.98
CA LEU A 130 -6.08 15.53 1.94
C LEU A 130 -5.06 14.45 2.33
N SER A 131 -3.92 14.84 2.91
CA SER A 131 -2.93 13.86 3.38
C SER A 131 -3.46 13.00 4.52
N SER A 132 -4.23 13.56 5.45
CA SER A 132 -4.82 12.81 6.56
C SER A 132 -6.01 11.95 6.11
N GLU A 133 -6.80 12.43 5.16
CA GLU A 133 -7.90 11.65 4.57
C GLU A 133 -7.36 10.49 3.75
N ALA A 134 -6.36 10.72 2.89
CA ALA A 134 -5.67 9.68 2.15
C ALA A 134 -5.02 8.65 3.09
N ALA A 135 -4.33 9.08 4.14
CA ALA A 135 -3.75 8.18 5.13
C ALA A 135 -4.78 7.28 5.80
N ALA A 136 -5.97 7.82 6.14
CA ALA A 136 -7.04 7.07 6.77
C ALA A 136 -7.71 6.07 5.80
N GLU A 137 -7.89 6.47 4.54
CA GLU A 137 -8.46 5.63 3.48
C GLU A 137 -7.50 4.50 3.13
N ILE A 138 -6.25 4.80 2.76
CA ILE A 138 -5.21 3.81 2.48
C ILE A 138 -5.07 2.83 3.66
N GLY A 139 -4.93 3.33 4.89
CA GLY A 139 -4.82 2.46 6.06
C GLY A 139 -6.04 1.56 6.30
N THR A 140 -7.21 1.90 5.77
CA THR A 140 -8.40 1.04 5.79
C THR A 140 -8.27 -0.06 4.74
N ASP A 141 -7.76 0.27 3.56
CA ASP A 141 -7.56 -0.68 2.48
C ASP A 141 -6.45 -1.68 2.83
N GLU A 142 -5.32 -1.22 3.41
CA GLU A 142 -4.23 -2.10 3.84
C GLU A 142 -4.66 -3.09 4.94
N ARG A 143 -5.45 -2.64 5.89
CA ARG A 143 -6.04 -3.57 6.88
C ARG A 143 -6.98 -4.58 6.22
N ALA A 144 -7.71 -4.19 5.18
CA ALA A 144 -8.56 -5.09 4.42
C ALA A 144 -7.73 -6.09 3.59
N HIS A 145 -6.59 -5.68 3.01
CA HIS A 145 -5.64 -6.56 2.34
C HIS A 145 -5.07 -7.62 3.31
N VAL A 146 -4.67 -7.21 4.52
CA VAL A 146 -4.27 -8.17 5.58
C VAL A 146 -5.37 -9.20 5.84
N ALA A 147 -6.62 -8.77 6.04
CA ALA A 147 -7.73 -9.67 6.30
C ALA A 147 -7.99 -10.61 5.11
N LEU A 148 -7.89 -10.10 3.90
CA LEU A 148 -8.07 -10.83 2.64
C LEU A 148 -7.03 -11.93 2.47
N LEU A 149 -5.74 -11.61 2.62
CA LEU A 149 -4.66 -12.58 2.50
C LEU A 149 -4.71 -13.63 3.62
N ARG A 150 -5.02 -13.23 4.83
CA ARG A 150 -5.25 -14.16 5.95
C ARG A 150 -6.39 -15.13 5.66
N SER A 151 -7.50 -14.63 5.12
CA SER A 151 -8.63 -15.45 4.71
C SER A 151 -8.25 -16.44 3.61
N ALA A 152 -7.49 -16.00 2.60
CA ALA A 152 -7.02 -16.84 1.51
C ALA A 152 -6.06 -17.95 2.00
N LEU A 153 -5.21 -17.66 2.96
CA LEU A 153 -4.26 -18.61 3.56
C LEU A 153 -4.92 -19.54 4.57
N GLY A 154 -6.01 -19.14 5.21
CA GLY A 154 -6.71 -19.94 6.22
C GLY A 154 -5.76 -20.35 7.37
N SER A 155 -5.65 -21.67 7.61
CA SER A 155 -4.78 -22.22 8.68
C SER A 155 -3.28 -22.01 8.41
N GLN A 156 -2.90 -21.64 7.20
CA GLN A 156 -1.51 -21.38 6.81
C GLN A 156 -1.13 -19.90 6.95
N ALA A 157 -2.05 -19.03 7.39
CA ALA A 157 -1.74 -17.63 7.62
C ALA A 157 -0.61 -17.47 8.63
N ILE A 158 0.38 -16.67 8.26
CA ILE A 158 1.53 -16.37 9.13
C ILE A 158 1.18 -15.37 10.21
N ALA A 159 1.92 -15.40 11.31
CA ALA A 159 1.89 -14.32 12.28
C ALA A 159 2.50 -13.03 11.68
N LYS A 160 2.09 -11.88 12.19
CA LYS A 160 2.75 -10.61 11.91
C LYS A 160 4.22 -10.71 12.35
N PRO A 161 5.19 -10.33 11.51
CA PRO A 161 6.59 -10.28 11.94
C PRO A 161 6.84 -9.11 12.90
N ASN A 162 8.01 -9.08 13.52
CA ASN A 162 8.49 -7.87 14.21
C ASN A 162 8.73 -6.77 13.18
N ILE A 163 8.18 -5.58 13.41
CA ILE A 163 8.24 -4.44 12.49
C ILE A 163 8.91 -3.25 13.18
N ASN A 164 9.85 -2.61 12.49
CA ASN A 164 10.46 -1.35 12.89
C ASN A 164 10.06 -0.26 11.88
N LEU A 165 9.04 0.50 12.17
CA LEU A 165 8.54 1.57 11.30
C LEU A 165 9.50 2.77 11.17
N ASN A 166 10.51 2.87 12.05
CA ASN A 166 11.54 3.91 12.01
C ASN A 166 12.85 3.44 11.36
N ALA A 167 12.80 2.42 10.52
CA ALA A 167 14.01 1.82 9.93
C ALA A 167 14.84 2.80 9.08
N LEU A 168 14.19 3.77 8.46
CA LEU A 168 14.86 4.82 7.65
C LEU A 168 15.11 6.13 8.45
N GLY A 169 14.71 6.19 9.71
CA GLY A 169 14.88 7.38 10.56
C GLY A 169 13.91 8.52 10.26
N PHE A 170 12.93 8.32 9.41
CA PHE A 170 11.86 9.28 9.08
C PHE A 170 10.53 8.58 8.76
N GLY A 171 9.46 9.35 8.62
CA GLY A 171 8.12 8.87 8.21
C GLY A 171 6.99 9.35 9.12
N PHE A 172 7.31 9.79 10.33
CA PHE A 172 6.30 10.18 11.33
C PHE A 172 6.53 11.58 11.94
N GLY A 173 7.57 12.29 11.49
CA GLY A 173 7.92 13.61 12.03
C GLY A 173 7.02 14.74 11.51
N SER A 174 6.47 14.55 10.31
CA SER A 174 5.57 15.49 9.64
C SER A 174 4.76 14.79 8.56
N ASP A 175 3.75 15.46 8.00
CA ASP A 175 3.01 15.04 6.82
C ASP A 175 3.93 14.86 5.60
N VAL A 176 4.95 15.69 5.44
CA VAL A 176 5.97 15.55 4.37
C VAL A 176 6.75 14.25 4.50
N GLU A 177 7.17 13.88 5.70
CA GLU A 177 7.84 12.60 5.94
C GLU A 177 6.90 11.43 5.68
N PHE A 178 5.64 11.54 6.13
CA PHE A 178 4.61 10.56 5.89
C PHE A 178 4.39 10.32 4.39
N LEU A 179 4.21 11.38 3.59
CA LEU A 179 4.02 11.26 2.14
C LEU A 179 5.21 10.57 1.47
N LYS A 180 6.43 10.90 1.87
CA LYS A 180 7.64 10.29 1.31
C LYS A 180 7.77 8.81 1.65
N LEU A 181 7.50 8.42 2.89
CA LEU A 181 7.58 7.02 3.32
C LEU A 181 6.41 6.20 2.76
N GLY A 182 5.19 6.74 2.76
CA GLY A 182 4.04 6.11 2.14
C GLY A 182 4.28 5.83 0.65
N ARG A 183 4.79 6.83 -0.09
CA ARG A 183 5.17 6.62 -1.50
C ARG A 183 6.17 5.48 -1.68
N ILE A 184 7.14 5.33 -0.78
CA ILE A 184 8.13 4.25 -0.83
C ILE A 184 7.43 2.89 -0.72
N PHE A 185 6.54 2.72 0.25
CA PHE A 185 5.83 1.46 0.45
C PHE A 185 4.95 1.13 -0.75
N GLU A 186 4.10 2.03 -1.18
CA GLU A 186 3.17 1.81 -2.28
C GLU A 186 3.89 1.55 -3.63
N ASP A 187 4.98 2.26 -3.96
CA ASP A 187 5.78 1.95 -5.16
C ASP A 187 6.41 0.54 -5.07
N ILE A 188 6.80 0.10 -3.87
CA ILE A 188 7.28 -1.27 -3.65
C ILE A 188 6.12 -2.25 -3.78
N GLY A 189 4.96 -1.97 -3.20
CA GLY A 189 3.75 -2.80 -3.29
C GLY A 189 3.35 -3.08 -4.73
N VAL A 190 3.22 -2.02 -5.56
CA VAL A 190 2.94 -2.17 -7.00
C VAL A 190 3.94 -3.10 -7.68
N SER A 191 5.24 -2.86 -7.46
CA SER A 191 6.29 -3.65 -8.13
C SER A 191 6.40 -5.09 -7.60
N ALA A 192 6.07 -5.31 -6.32
CA ALA A 192 6.06 -6.63 -5.70
C ALA A 192 4.91 -7.49 -6.24
N TYR A 193 3.68 -6.96 -6.28
CA TYR A 193 2.55 -7.67 -6.86
C TYR A 193 2.75 -7.94 -8.36
N GLY A 194 3.27 -6.95 -9.11
CA GLY A 194 3.62 -7.12 -10.51
C GLY A 194 4.65 -8.22 -10.74
N GLY A 195 5.73 -8.24 -9.95
CA GLY A 195 6.80 -9.24 -10.05
C GLY A 195 6.38 -10.63 -9.59
N ALA A 196 5.45 -10.73 -8.65
CA ALA A 196 4.93 -12.01 -8.16
C ALA A 196 3.84 -12.62 -9.07
N ALA A 197 3.24 -11.85 -9.97
CA ALA A 197 2.11 -12.28 -10.79
C ALA A 197 2.39 -13.57 -11.58
N GLY A 198 3.60 -13.69 -12.14
CA GLY A 198 4.03 -14.89 -12.89
C GLY A 198 4.22 -16.16 -12.06
N LEU A 199 4.18 -16.06 -10.73
CA LEU A 199 4.29 -17.21 -9.80
C LEU A 199 2.92 -17.76 -9.39
N LEU A 200 1.83 -17.09 -9.78
CA LEU A 200 0.46 -17.46 -9.48
C LEU A 200 -0.14 -18.26 -10.62
N THR A 201 -0.91 -19.29 -10.30
CA THR A 201 -1.54 -20.19 -11.29
C THR A 201 -3.04 -20.34 -11.08
N THR A 202 -3.54 -20.12 -9.87
CA THR A 202 -4.96 -20.24 -9.53
C THR A 202 -5.72 -18.96 -9.96
N PRO A 203 -6.70 -19.05 -10.89
CA PRO A 203 -7.37 -17.87 -11.45
C PRO A 203 -7.98 -16.93 -10.40
N ALA A 204 -8.55 -17.46 -9.33
CA ALA A 204 -9.13 -16.67 -8.25
C ALA A 204 -8.06 -15.87 -7.48
N ILE A 205 -6.88 -16.46 -7.27
CA ILE A 205 -5.74 -15.83 -6.62
C ILE A 205 -5.15 -14.74 -7.52
N ILE A 206 -4.96 -15.05 -8.80
CA ILE A 206 -4.50 -14.08 -9.82
C ILE A 206 -5.44 -12.87 -9.84
N THR A 207 -6.76 -13.12 -9.88
CA THR A 207 -7.76 -12.04 -9.89
C THR A 207 -7.67 -11.19 -8.63
N THR A 208 -7.49 -11.81 -7.47
CA THR A 208 -7.37 -11.09 -6.19
C THR A 208 -6.08 -10.27 -6.14
N ALA A 209 -4.94 -10.86 -6.50
CA ALA A 209 -3.65 -10.16 -6.55
C ALA A 209 -3.66 -8.99 -7.54
N ALA A 210 -4.29 -9.17 -8.71
CA ALA A 210 -4.46 -8.08 -9.68
C ALA A 210 -5.32 -6.92 -9.15
N ARG A 211 -6.32 -7.22 -8.32
CA ARG A 211 -7.16 -6.17 -7.69
C ARG A 211 -6.40 -5.44 -6.59
N ILE A 212 -5.61 -6.14 -5.79
CA ILE A 212 -4.71 -5.48 -4.81
C ILE A 212 -3.71 -4.61 -5.57
N LEU A 213 -3.02 -5.13 -6.58
CA LEU A 213 -2.11 -4.35 -7.44
C LEU A 213 -2.77 -3.06 -7.96
N ALA A 214 -4.02 -3.13 -8.38
CA ALA A 214 -4.76 -1.95 -8.86
C ALA A 214 -5.03 -0.94 -7.73
N THR A 215 -5.27 -1.39 -6.51
CA THR A 215 -5.43 -0.54 -5.32
C THR A 215 -4.11 0.13 -4.95
N GLU A 216 -3.01 -0.63 -4.87
CA GLU A 216 -1.66 -0.09 -4.66
C GLU A 216 -1.31 1.00 -5.68
N ALA A 217 -1.64 0.77 -6.97
CA ALA A 217 -1.39 1.74 -8.02
C ALA A 217 -2.21 3.04 -7.83
N GLN A 218 -3.41 2.97 -7.27
CA GLN A 218 -4.21 4.15 -6.92
C GLN A 218 -3.60 4.88 -5.72
N HIS A 219 -3.22 4.17 -4.68
CA HIS A 219 -2.57 4.73 -3.49
C HIS A 219 -1.30 5.51 -3.88
N VAL A 220 -0.38 4.85 -4.57
CA VAL A 220 0.87 5.50 -4.98
C VAL A 220 0.66 6.67 -5.91
N SER A 221 -0.33 6.60 -6.81
CA SER A 221 -0.66 7.71 -7.73
C SER A 221 -1.10 8.95 -6.95
N GLY A 222 -1.92 8.77 -5.92
CA GLY A 222 -2.32 9.86 -5.01
C GLY A 222 -1.14 10.49 -4.29
N LEU A 223 -0.30 9.67 -3.65
CA LEU A 223 0.88 10.14 -2.91
C LEU A 223 1.90 10.83 -3.82
N ARG A 224 2.19 10.27 -4.99
CA ARG A 224 3.11 10.85 -5.97
C ARG A 224 2.59 12.18 -6.53
N THR A 225 1.28 12.29 -6.73
CA THR A 225 0.64 13.55 -7.14
C THR A 225 0.81 14.63 -6.08
N LEU A 226 0.59 14.30 -4.79
CA LEU A 226 0.82 15.22 -3.68
C LEU A 226 2.29 15.64 -3.57
N ILE A 227 3.22 14.69 -3.65
CA ILE A 227 4.67 14.96 -3.63
C ILE A 227 5.05 15.92 -4.75
N SER A 228 4.57 15.69 -5.97
CA SER A 228 4.86 16.56 -7.12
C SER A 228 4.21 17.94 -6.98
N TYR A 229 2.94 17.99 -6.57
CA TYR A 229 2.22 19.26 -6.35
C TYR A 229 2.87 20.14 -5.29
N LEU A 230 3.33 19.51 -4.20
CA LEU A 230 4.01 20.19 -3.09
C LEU A 230 5.49 20.44 -3.35
N ASN A 231 6.00 20.03 -4.50
CA ASN A 231 7.40 20.18 -4.88
C ASN A 231 8.37 19.56 -3.86
N LEU A 232 8.05 18.37 -3.35
CA LEU A 232 8.83 17.69 -2.31
C LEU A 232 9.96 16.86 -2.94
N PRO A 233 11.22 17.10 -2.57
CA PRO A 233 12.32 16.29 -3.09
C PRO A 233 12.29 14.87 -2.51
N THR A 234 12.54 13.89 -3.37
CA THR A 234 12.66 12.46 -3.02
C THR A 234 13.96 11.89 -3.61
N THR A 235 14.37 10.74 -3.13
CA THR A 235 15.54 10.00 -3.64
C THR A 235 15.11 8.65 -4.19
N ALA A 236 15.83 8.16 -5.20
CA ALA A 236 15.60 6.83 -5.75
C ALA A 236 15.95 5.75 -4.72
N LEU A 237 15.17 4.68 -4.69
CA LEU A 237 15.38 3.52 -3.83
C LEU A 237 16.42 2.56 -4.44
N ASP A 238 16.35 2.38 -5.74
CA ASP A 238 17.20 1.52 -6.55
C ASP A 238 17.17 1.96 -8.03
N GLY A 239 17.73 1.15 -8.93
CA GLY A 239 17.78 1.46 -10.36
C GLY A 239 16.44 1.32 -11.09
N ALA A 240 15.43 0.74 -10.47
CA ALA A 240 14.08 0.59 -11.01
C ALA A 240 13.12 1.69 -10.51
N ASP A 241 13.54 2.53 -9.59
CA ASP A 241 12.69 3.57 -9.02
C ASP A 241 12.61 4.81 -9.92
N LEU A 242 11.43 5.07 -10.48
CA LEU A 242 11.11 6.27 -11.24
C LEU A 242 10.57 7.34 -10.29
N ILE A 243 11.46 8.12 -9.70
CA ILE A 243 11.08 9.13 -8.70
C ILE A 243 10.25 10.27 -9.28
N PRO A 244 9.24 10.79 -8.51
CA PRO A 244 8.39 11.87 -8.99
C PRO A 244 9.12 13.23 -9.04
N PRO A 245 8.62 14.21 -9.83
CA PRO A 245 9.09 15.58 -9.75
C PRO A 245 8.98 16.14 -8.32
N PRO A 246 9.85 17.05 -7.89
CA PRO A 246 10.85 17.74 -8.71
C PRO A 246 12.17 16.98 -8.88
N SER A 247 12.36 15.87 -8.14
CA SER A 247 13.65 15.18 -8.09
C SER A 247 13.85 14.20 -9.25
N GLY A 248 12.78 13.72 -9.87
CA GLY A 248 12.84 12.79 -10.98
C GLY A 248 13.33 13.45 -12.26
N GLN A 249 14.28 12.80 -12.95
CA GLN A 249 14.83 13.33 -14.21
C GLN A 249 13.82 13.32 -15.36
N GLN A 250 12.85 12.44 -15.33
CA GLN A 250 11.87 12.24 -16.40
C GLN A 250 10.57 13.03 -16.22
N GLN A 251 10.45 13.83 -15.18
CA GLN A 251 9.25 14.65 -14.92
C GLN A 251 7.93 13.85 -14.92
N GLN A 252 7.95 12.60 -14.43
CA GLN A 252 6.82 11.70 -14.42
C GLN A 252 6.18 11.61 -13.04
N ILE A 253 4.91 11.97 -12.95
CA ILE A 253 4.13 11.77 -11.71
C ILE A 253 3.92 10.27 -11.48
N PHE A 254 3.52 9.52 -12.50
CA PHE A 254 3.24 8.10 -12.39
C PHE A 254 4.51 7.26 -12.57
N SER A 255 4.59 6.14 -11.82
CA SER A 255 5.73 5.23 -11.82
C SER A 255 5.62 4.21 -12.98
N VAL A 256 5.62 4.70 -14.21
CA VAL A 256 5.55 3.85 -15.41
C VAL A 256 6.67 4.19 -16.39
N ASN A 257 7.23 3.18 -17.04
CA ASN A 257 8.18 3.39 -18.12
C ASN A 257 7.45 3.96 -19.34
N MET A 258 7.88 5.13 -19.85
CA MET A 258 7.24 5.80 -20.98
C MET A 258 7.33 5.02 -22.30
N ALA A 259 8.29 4.11 -22.42
CA ALA A 259 8.47 3.33 -23.64
C ALA A 259 7.41 2.21 -23.80
N ASN A 260 6.96 1.63 -22.69
CA ASN A 260 6.01 0.50 -22.69
C ASN A 260 4.72 0.75 -21.89
N GLY A 261 4.65 1.84 -21.09
CA GLY A 261 3.49 2.18 -20.27
C GLY A 261 3.32 1.29 -19.04
N LEU A 262 4.34 0.52 -18.63
CA LEU A 262 4.26 -0.43 -17.53
C LEU A 262 5.06 0.04 -16.32
N PRO A 263 4.60 -0.26 -15.09
CA PRO A 263 5.38 -0.04 -13.88
C PRO A 263 6.55 -1.04 -13.81
N ALA A 264 7.57 -0.71 -13.02
CA ALA A 264 8.62 -1.65 -12.69
C ALA A 264 8.08 -2.90 -12.00
N THR A 265 8.78 -4.03 -12.17
CA THR A 265 8.55 -5.24 -11.39
C THR A 265 9.77 -5.54 -10.51
N ARG A 266 9.55 -6.12 -9.33
CA ARG A 266 10.61 -6.60 -8.44
C ARG A 266 10.38 -8.05 -8.06
N THR A 267 11.43 -8.85 -8.11
CA THR A 267 11.41 -10.17 -7.51
C THR A 267 11.26 -10.07 -5.99
N PRO A 268 10.76 -11.10 -5.30
CA PRO A 268 10.69 -11.08 -3.83
C PRO A 268 12.02 -10.77 -3.14
N GLY A 269 13.14 -11.22 -3.68
CA GLY A 269 14.47 -10.93 -3.15
C GLY A 269 14.86 -9.45 -3.27
N GLU A 270 14.50 -8.78 -4.37
CA GLU A 270 14.71 -7.34 -4.57
C GLU A 270 13.82 -6.50 -3.65
N VAL A 271 12.58 -6.94 -3.41
CA VAL A 271 11.69 -6.33 -2.42
C VAL A 271 12.31 -6.43 -1.02
N LEU A 272 12.79 -7.62 -0.63
CA LEU A 272 13.46 -7.81 0.66
C LEU A 272 14.76 -7.01 0.77
N TYR A 273 15.48 -6.78 -0.33
CA TYR A 273 16.64 -5.89 -0.32
C TYR A 273 16.24 -4.49 0.21
N LEU A 274 15.19 -3.91 -0.31
CA LEU A 274 14.67 -2.61 0.15
C LEU A 274 14.13 -2.69 1.58
N ALA A 275 13.33 -3.69 1.87
CA ALA A 275 12.71 -3.89 3.18
C ALA A 275 13.73 -4.12 4.31
N PHE A 276 14.89 -4.72 4.01
CA PHE A 276 15.99 -4.94 4.94
C PHE A 276 17.02 -3.80 4.97
N GLY A 277 16.67 -2.62 4.44
CA GLY A 277 17.50 -1.42 4.50
C GLY A 277 18.67 -1.43 3.52
N GLY A 278 18.47 -1.94 2.31
CA GLY A 278 19.47 -1.96 1.23
C GLY A 278 20.59 -2.98 1.45
N LYS A 279 20.28 -4.11 2.09
CA LYS A 279 21.26 -5.18 2.35
C LYS A 279 20.96 -6.41 1.51
N ALA A 280 21.94 -6.86 0.76
CA ALA A 280 21.86 -8.06 -0.07
C ALA A 280 22.28 -9.32 0.71
N ASN A 281 21.69 -10.47 0.35
CA ASN A 281 22.03 -11.79 0.88
C ASN A 281 21.88 -11.89 2.41
N VAL A 282 20.86 -11.22 2.96
CA VAL A 282 20.51 -11.28 4.38
C VAL A 282 19.06 -11.74 4.54
N THR A 283 18.71 -12.21 5.73
CA THR A 283 17.37 -12.71 6.07
C THR A 283 16.61 -11.80 7.02
N GLN A 284 17.21 -10.67 7.43
CA GLN A 284 16.61 -9.71 8.35
C GLN A 284 17.29 -8.35 8.27
N GLY A 285 16.62 -7.32 8.74
CA GLY A 285 17.12 -5.94 8.81
C GLY A 285 16.03 -4.90 8.52
N GLY A 286 16.41 -3.66 8.53
CA GLY A 286 15.52 -2.55 8.15
C GLY A 286 14.17 -2.59 8.87
N PHE A 287 13.10 -2.66 8.09
CA PHE A 287 11.73 -2.73 8.60
C PHE A 287 11.39 -4.06 9.28
N PHE A 288 12.13 -5.12 9.01
CA PHE A 288 11.94 -6.46 9.60
C PHE A 288 13.17 -6.90 10.40
N PRO A 289 13.36 -6.37 11.61
CA PRO A 289 14.58 -6.57 12.40
C PRO A 289 14.86 -8.03 12.77
N SER A 290 13.83 -8.88 12.75
CA SER A 290 13.94 -10.34 13.01
C SER A 290 13.62 -11.16 11.75
N GLY A 291 13.57 -10.53 10.57
CA GLY A 291 13.18 -11.18 9.32
C GLY A 291 11.66 -11.26 9.12
N VAL A 292 11.27 -11.86 8.01
CA VAL A 292 9.88 -12.10 7.61
C VAL A 292 9.49 -13.56 7.84
N ASN A 293 8.20 -13.86 7.89
CA ASN A 293 7.66 -15.20 8.08
C ASN A 293 7.34 -15.87 6.72
N GLY A 294 7.45 -17.20 6.65
CA GLY A 294 7.27 -18.01 5.43
C GLY A 294 8.60 -18.51 4.87
N ALA A 295 8.59 -19.04 3.65
CA ALA A 295 9.80 -19.61 3.02
C ALA A 295 10.62 -18.59 2.21
N ILE A 296 10.02 -17.47 1.80
CA ILE A 296 10.70 -16.42 1.04
C ILE A 296 11.27 -15.41 2.04
N THR A 297 12.54 -15.56 2.42
CA THR A 297 13.13 -14.81 3.53
C THR A 297 14.45 -14.13 3.20
N THR A 298 15.07 -14.40 2.04
CA THR A 298 16.41 -13.92 1.72
C THR A 298 16.37 -12.79 0.69
N SER A 299 17.01 -11.67 1.00
CA SER A 299 17.19 -10.56 0.07
C SER A 299 18.18 -10.89 -1.05
N SER A 300 17.94 -10.35 -2.24
CA SER A 300 18.91 -10.31 -3.34
C SER A 300 19.64 -8.96 -3.39
N GLY A 301 20.20 -8.58 -4.54
CA GLY A 301 20.66 -7.23 -4.81
C GLY A 301 19.51 -6.26 -5.12
N PRO A 302 19.82 -4.98 -5.37
CA PRO A 302 18.84 -3.98 -5.78
C PRO A 302 18.28 -4.30 -7.17
N ALA A 303 17.04 -3.90 -7.43
CA ALA A 303 16.49 -3.88 -8.77
C ALA A 303 17.24 -2.86 -9.65
N THR A 304 17.24 -3.08 -10.95
CA THR A 304 17.96 -2.27 -11.93
C THR A 304 17.02 -1.68 -12.97
N ALA A 305 17.51 -0.85 -13.85
CA ALA A 305 16.71 -0.33 -14.96
C ALA A 305 16.13 -1.44 -15.87
N ALA A 306 16.68 -2.65 -15.86
CA ALA A 306 16.12 -3.80 -16.58
C ALA A 306 14.75 -4.23 -16.03
N ASN A 307 14.43 -3.95 -14.77
CA ASN A 307 13.13 -4.24 -14.16
C ASN A 307 11.99 -3.33 -14.70
N LEU A 308 12.34 -2.34 -15.54
CA LEU A 308 11.40 -1.45 -16.22
C LEU A 308 11.01 -1.96 -17.62
N THR A 309 11.61 -3.02 -18.11
CA THR A 309 11.36 -3.58 -19.44
C THR A 309 10.44 -4.79 -19.34
#